data_4102b62932e58c73755c904af69b6436
#
_entry.id   4102b62932e58c73755c904af69b6436
#
_cell.length_a   1.000
_cell.length_b   1.000
_cell.length_c   1.000
_cell.angle_alpha   90.00
_cell.angle_beta   90.00
_cell.angle_gamma   90.00
#
_symmetry.space_group_name_H-M   'P 1'
#
loop_
_entity.id
_entity.type
_entity.pdbx_description
1 polymer ?
#
loop_
_entity_poly.entity_id
_entity_poly.type
_entity_poly.pdbx_seq_one_letter_code
_entity_poly.pdbx_strand_id
1 'polypeptide(L)'
;MKIGIVLYPTFGGSGIVATELGKALSKKGHEIHFITYSEPVRLGELRKNIFYHEVRTSDYPLFKFTPYEQVLTSKLVDVVKFEKLDLLHVHYAIPHASAAYMAQQILKDQGIKIPFITTLHGTDITLVGKDPSFEPVINFSINHSNMVTAVSESLKKETHELFDIKKEIKVIPNFICLNEYKLDNNEFYKKRFAPNNEKIICHVSNFRKVKRIEDVLTTFEEISKKIDVKLILVGDGPERPRLEKISRKSDFKENIFFLGSLKSTKEVLNISDLFILPSSKESFGLSALEAMACSVPVIASNSGGIPEVVIHEESGLLNEVGDTNQMTIN
;
A
#
# COMPACT_ATOMS: atom_id res chain seq x y z
N MET A 1 19.82 16.70 -2.79
CA MET A 1 19.73 15.77 -3.92
C MET A 1 18.40 15.98 -4.64
N LYS A 2 18.38 15.78 -5.94
CA LYS A 2 17.19 15.73 -6.78
C LYS A 2 16.82 14.29 -7.04
N ILE A 3 15.67 13.86 -6.54
CA ILE A 3 15.26 12.46 -6.53
C ILE A 3 13.99 12.27 -7.35
N GLY A 4 14.04 11.42 -8.38
CA GLY A 4 12.87 10.98 -9.12
C GLY A 4 12.21 9.79 -8.42
N ILE A 5 10.96 9.91 -8.02
CA ILE A 5 10.17 8.82 -7.42
C ILE A 5 9.14 8.32 -8.42
N VAL A 6 9.25 7.04 -8.78
CA VAL A 6 8.33 6.37 -9.72
C VAL A 6 7.42 5.42 -8.93
N LEU A 7 6.11 5.57 -9.11
CA LEU A 7 5.12 4.87 -8.30
C LEU A 7 3.80 4.65 -9.04
N TYR A 8 2.98 3.76 -8.53
CA TYR A 8 1.55 3.73 -8.87
C TYR A 8 0.79 4.73 -7.99
N PRO A 9 0.08 5.71 -8.56
CA PRO A 9 -0.61 6.78 -7.83
C PRO A 9 -1.97 6.30 -7.30
N THR A 10 -1.99 5.15 -6.59
CA THR A 10 -3.22 4.49 -6.14
C THR A 10 -3.39 4.54 -4.62
N PHE A 11 -4.61 4.27 -4.15
CA PHE A 11 -4.91 4.11 -2.72
C PHE A 11 -4.28 2.85 -2.09
N GLY A 12 -3.50 2.07 -2.85
CA GLY A 12 -2.74 0.93 -2.33
C GLY A 12 -1.56 1.37 -1.45
N GLY A 13 -1.15 0.50 -0.53
CA GLY A 13 -0.07 0.79 0.42
C GLY A 13 1.22 1.28 -0.22
N SER A 14 1.61 0.71 -1.36
CA SER A 14 2.83 1.12 -2.10
C SER A 14 2.79 2.56 -2.60
N GLY A 15 1.66 3.00 -3.16
CA GLY A 15 1.49 4.39 -3.63
C GLY A 15 1.53 5.38 -2.47
N ILE A 16 0.86 5.04 -1.36
CA ILE A 16 0.87 5.84 -0.13
C ILE A 16 2.28 5.95 0.43
N VAL A 17 2.98 4.82 0.60
CA VAL A 17 4.36 4.80 1.14
C VAL A 17 5.32 5.61 0.27
N ALA A 18 5.27 5.45 -1.05
CA ALA A 18 6.11 6.20 -1.97
C ALA A 18 5.84 7.72 -1.88
N THR A 19 4.58 8.11 -1.77
CA THR A 19 4.19 9.53 -1.62
C THR A 19 4.68 10.09 -0.29
N GLU A 20 4.44 9.38 0.83
CA GLU A 20 4.88 9.82 2.15
C GLU A 20 6.42 9.86 2.26
N LEU A 21 7.13 8.91 1.62
CA LEU A 21 8.58 8.94 1.54
C LEU A 21 9.08 10.21 0.84
N GLY A 22 8.49 10.56 -0.31
CA GLY A 22 8.85 11.79 -1.02
C GLY A 22 8.58 13.04 -0.18
N LYS A 23 7.43 13.10 0.51
CA LYS A 23 7.11 14.19 1.44
C LYS A 23 8.12 14.27 2.59
N ALA A 24 8.54 13.15 3.16
CA ALA A 24 9.51 13.10 4.25
C ALA A 24 10.92 13.53 3.79
N LEU A 25 11.34 13.09 2.62
CA LEU A 25 12.62 13.49 2.00
C LEU A 25 12.63 14.98 1.64
N SER A 26 11.49 15.51 1.14
CA SER A 26 11.33 16.94 0.88
C SER A 26 11.49 17.79 2.14
N LYS A 27 10.92 17.35 3.29
CA LYS A 27 11.11 18.01 4.59
C LYS A 27 12.58 18.00 5.05
N LYS A 28 13.39 17.05 4.55
CA LYS A 28 14.84 16.97 4.81
C LYS A 28 15.69 17.78 3.81
N GLY A 29 15.05 18.57 2.94
CA GLY A 29 15.73 19.45 2.00
C GLY A 29 16.08 18.82 0.65
N HIS A 30 15.58 17.64 0.33
CA HIS A 30 15.70 17.05 -1.00
C HIS A 30 14.65 17.63 -1.95
N GLU A 31 14.99 17.73 -3.23
CA GLU A 31 14.06 18.07 -4.31
C GLU A 31 13.47 16.78 -4.87
N ILE A 32 12.16 16.67 -4.89
CA ILE A 32 11.43 15.43 -5.21
C ILE A 32 10.62 15.60 -6.48
N HIS A 33 10.81 14.69 -7.41
CA HIS A 33 10.11 14.63 -8.69
C HIS A 33 9.28 13.35 -8.77
N PHE A 34 7.99 13.44 -8.54
CA PHE A 34 7.07 12.30 -8.73
C PHE A 34 6.81 12.11 -10.22
N ILE A 35 7.06 10.90 -10.72
CA ILE A 35 6.92 10.53 -12.14
C ILE A 35 5.91 9.39 -12.24
N THR A 36 4.69 9.68 -12.68
CA THR A 36 3.58 8.72 -12.71
C THR A 36 2.43 9.23 -13.58
N TYR A 37 1.40 8.42 -13.85
CA TYR A 37 0.33 8.72 -14.81
C TYR A 37 -0.83 9.57 -14.24
N SER A 38 -0.90 9.80 -12.95
CA SER A 38 -1.82 10.74 -12.32
C SER A 38 -1.23 11.25 -11.01
N GLU A 39 -1.81 12.30 -10.44
CA GLU A 39 -1.34 12.87 -9.17
C GLU A 39 -1.31 11.80 -8.06
N PRO A 40 -0.19 11.66 -7.32
CA PRO A 40 -0.09 10.68 -6.24
C PRO A 40 -1.12 10.92 -5.13
N VAL A 41 -1.74 9.84 -4.68
CA VAL A 41 -2.67 9.89 -3.53
C VAL A 41 -1.93 10.40 -2.30
N ARG A 42 -2.57 11.27 -1.50
CA ARG A 42 -2.00 11.95 -0.32
C ARG A 42 -0.86 12.93 -0.61
N LEU A 43 -0.62 13.31 -1.89
CA LEU A 43 0.38 14.33 -2.18
C LEU A 43 0.03 15.65 -1.46
N GLY A 44 -1.24 16.04 -1.49
CA GLY A 44 -1.74 17.21 -0.79
C GLY A 44 -1.25 18.52 -1.43
N GLU A 45 -0.99 19.54 -0.60
CA GLU A 45 -0.59 20.84 -1.07
C GLU A 45 0.78 20.83 -1.76
N LEU A 46 0.90 21.64 -2.80
CA LEU A 46 2.16 21.85 -3.52
C LEU A 46 3.21 22.48 -2.57
N ARG A 47 4.39 21.87 -2.56
CA ARG A 47 5.54 22.37 -1.81
C ARG A 47 6.60 22.86 -2.77
N LYS A 48 7.40 23.84 -2.34
CA LYS A 48 8.42 24.48 -3.19
C LYS A 48 9.42 23.51 -3.85
N ASN A 49 9.66 22.36 -3.21
CA ASN A 49 10.65 21.34 -3.64
C ASN A 49 10.01 19.98 -3.97
N ILE A 50 8.72 19.98 -4.32
CA ILE A 50 8.01 18.80 -4.82
C ILE A 50 7.41 19.13 -6.19
N PHE A 51 7.75 18.30 -7.17
CA PHE A 51 7.32 18.42 -8.55
C PHE A 51 6.59 17.15 -8.99
N TYR A 52 5.66 17.29 -9.92
CA TYR A 52 4.94 16.19 -10.52
C TYR A 52 5.10 16.20 -12.03
N HIS A 53 5.47 15.04 -12.58
CA HIS A 53 5.65 14.82 -13.99
C HIS A 53 4.68 13.71 -14.46
N GLU A 54 3.69 14.11 -15.21
CA GLU A 54 2.69 13.18 -15.74
C GLU A 54 3.25 12.33 -16.88
N VAL A 55 3.06 11.02 -16.76
CA VAL A 55 3.33 10.04 -17.83
C VAL A 55 2.04 9.87 -18.63
N ARG A 56 1.94 10.54 -19.76
CA ARG A 56 0.78 10.48 -20.64
C ARG A 56 1.00 9.45 -21.73
N THR A 57 0.09 8.48 -21.79
CA THR A 57 0.04 7.52 -22.88
C THR A 57 -0.89 8.07 -23.97
N SER A 58 -0.52 7.89 -25.23
CA SER A 58 -1.38 8.22 -26.36
C SER A 58 -2.11 6.96 -26.82
N ASP A 59 -3.39 7.10 -27.11
CA ASP A 59 -4.15 6.07 -27.80
C ASP A 59 -3.74 6.03 -29.28
N TYR A 60 -3.16 4.92 -29.69
CA TYR A 60 -2.83 4.66 -31.09
C TYR A 60 -3.57 3.42 -31.56
N PRO A 61 -4.34 3.49 -32.69
CA PRO A 61 -5.26 2.43 -33.07
C PRO A 61 -4.66 1.03 -33.27
N LEU A 62 -3.36 0.95 -33.57
CA LEU A 62 -2.65 -0.32 -33.72
C LEU A 62 -2.21 -0.94 -32.39
N PHE A 63 -2.25 -0.18 -31.29
CA PHE A 63 -1.92 -0.72 -29.97
C PHE A 63 -3.17 -1.31 -29.31
N LYS A 64 -3.27 -2.63 -29.28
CA LYS A 64 -4.30 -3.30 -28.48
C LYS A 64 -4.19 -2.96 -26.98
N PHE A 65 -2.97 -2.79 -26.51
CA PHE A 65 -2.64 -2.35 -25.16
C PHE A 65 -1.66 -1.18 -25.24
N THR A 66 -1.90 -0.16 -24.45
CA THR A 66 -1.03 1.01 -24.38
C THR A 66 0.34 0.63 -23.85
N PRO A 67 1.44 0.95 -24.52
CA PRO A 67 2.80 0.58 -24.12
C PRO A 67 3.32 1.50 -22.99
N TYR A 68 2.71 1.39 -21.81
CA TYR A 68 2.99 2.26 -20.66
C TYR A 68 4.48 2.26 -20.27
N GLU A 69 5.12 1.09 -20.24
CA GLU A 69 6.53 0.96 -19.84
C GLU A 69 7.47 1.76 -20.75
N GLN A 70 7.23 1.72 -22.07
CA GLN A 70 8.03 2.46 -23.06
C GLN A 70 7.83 3.97 -22.91
N VAL A 71 6.59 4.40 -22.67
CA VAL A 71 6.29 5.83 -22.43
C VAL A 71 6.91 6.30 -21.13
N LEU A 72 6.84 5.49 -20.08
CA LEU A 72 7.49 5.75 -18.80
C LEU A 72 9.00 5.85 -18.97
N THR A 73 9.63 4.91 -19.69
CA THR A 73 11.07 4.94 -20.01
C THR A 73 11.48 6.27 -20.65
N SER A 74 10.75 6.68 -21.69
CA SER A 74 11.03 7.96 -22.40
C SER A 74 10.85 9.15 -21.47
N LYS A 75 9.81 9.15 -20.63
CA LYS A 75 9.59 10.22 -19.64
C LYS A 75 10.69 10.28 -18.59
N LEU A 76 11.20 9.12 -18.13
CA LEU A 76 12.33 9.07 -17.20
C LEU A 76 13.58 9.68 -17.81
N VAL A 77 13.91 9.35 -19.06
CA VAL A 77 15.05 9.96 -19.78
C VAL A 77 14.90 11.48 -19.84
N ASP A 78 13.74 11.97 -20.22
CA ASP A 78 13.44 13.39 -20.34
C ASP A 78 13.58 14.12 -19.00
N VAL A 79 12.92 13.63 -17.95
CA VAL A 79 12.95 14.25 -16.61
C VAL A 79 14.36 14.22 -16.01
N VAL A 80 15.11 13.11 -16.13
CA VAL A 80 16.50 13.03 -15.64
C VAL A 80 17.36 14.09 -16.29
N LYS A 81 17.25 14.27 -17.60
CA LYS A 81 18.06 15.27 -18.35
C LYS A 81 17.67 16.70 -18.01
N PHE A 82 16.38 17.00 -18.04
CA PHE A 82 15.86 18.35 -17.89
C PHE A 82 16.02 18.84 -16.44
N GLU A 83 15.63 18.03 -15.47
CA GLU A 83 15.69 18.38 -14.05
C GLU A 83 17.05 18.08 -13.42
N LYS A 84 17.94 17.37 -14.11
CA LYS A 84 19.27 16.95 -13.63
C LYS A 84 19.15 16.12 -12.35
N LEU A 85 18.38 15.04 -12.41
CA LEU A 85 18.19 14.17 -11.25
C LEU A 85 19.48 13.45 -10.85
N ASP A 86 19.68 13.28 -9.55
CA ASP A 86 20.81 12.55 -8.97
C ASP A 86 20.52 11.05 -8.81
N LEU A 87 19.22 10.68 -8.66
CA LEU A 87 18.78 9.33 -8.32
C LEU A 87 17.36 9.09 -8.81
N LEU A 88 17.09 7.87 -9.28
CA LEU A 88 15.74 7.35 -9.44
C LEU A 88 15.41 6.37 -8.30
N HIS A 89 14.29 6.54 -7.63
CA HIS A 89 13.74 5.59 -6.67
C HIS A 89 12.42 5.04 -7.21
N VAL A 90 12.45 3.79 -7.64
CA VAL A 90 11.29 3.16 -8.26
C VAL A 90 10.64 2.16 -7.31
N HIS A 91 9.33 2.20 -7.27
CA HIS A 91 8.50 1.30 -6.46
C HIS A 91 7.88 0.25 -7.39
N TYR A 92 8.18 -1.01 -7.17
CA TYR A 92 7.91 -2.22 -7.97
C TYR A 92 9.01 -2.64 -8.95
N ALA A 93 9.25 -3.95 -9.01
CA ALA A 93 10.16 -4.58 -9.96
C ALA A 93 9.69 -4.39 -11.41
N ILE A 94 8.40 -4.50 -11.65
CA ILE A 94 7.76 -4.29 -12.96
C ILE A 94 6.53 -3.38 -12.82
N PRO A 95 6.29 -2.47 -13.74
CA PRO A 95 7.13 -2.10 -14.89
C PRO A 95 8.17 -1.03 -14.54
N HIS A 96 8.26 -0.61 -13.27
CA HIS A 96 9.01 0.59 -12.90
C HIS A 96 10.52 0.37 -12.93
N ALA A 97 11.04 -0.76 -12.38
CA ALA A 97 12.46 -1.02 -12.40
C ALA A 97 12.96 -1.38 -13.82
N SER A 98 12.17 -2.11 -14.61
CA SER A 98 12.50 -2.39 -16.01
C SER A 98 12.56 -1.12 -16.85
N ALA A 99 11.61 -0.21 -16.68
CA ALA A 99 11.62 1.11 -17.33
C ALA A 99 12.82 1.97 -16.88
N ALA A 100 13.16 1.96 -15.59
CA ALA A 100 14.32 2.69 -15.06
C ALA A 100 15.64 2.14 -15.58
N TYR A 101 15.78 0.83 -15.68
CA TYR A 101 16.95 0.21 -16.28
C TYR A 101 17.11 0.62 -17.75
N MET A 102 16.05 0.54 -18.54
CA MET A 102 16.09 0.95 -19.94
C MET A 102 16.44 2.46 -20.08
N ALA A 103 15.82 3.30 -19.25
CA ALA A 103 16.16 4.74 -19.20
C ALA A 103 17.64 4.96 -18.84
N GLN A 104 18.16 4.21 -17.86
CA GLN A 104 19.58 4.26 -17.48
C GLN A 104 20.51 3.90 -18.65
N GLN A 105 20.18 2.88 -19.46
CA GLN A 105 21.00 2.52 -20.63
C GLN A 105 20.95 3.60 -21.70
N ILE A 106 19.78 4.16 -22.02
CA ILE A 106 19.64 5.26 -22.98
C ILE A 106 20.45 6.49 -22.54
N LEU A 107 20.41 6.83 -21.25
CA LEU A 107 21.16 7.94 -20.68
C LEU A 107 22.67 7.69 -20.69
N LYS A 108 23.09 6.45 -20.42
CA LYS A 108 24.49 6.03 -20.44
C LYS A 108 25.10 6.21 -21.82
N ASP A 109 24.38 5.89 -22.90
CA ASP A 109 24.81 6.09 -24.27
C ASP A 109 24.98 7.60 -24.60
N GLN A 110 24.34 8.49 -23.84
CA GLN A 110 24.47 9.93 -23.91
C GLN A 110 25.49 10.52 -22.91
N GLY A 111 26.24 9.64 -22.21
CA GLY A 111 27.27 10.06 -21.25
C GLY A 111 26.71 10.44 -19.86
N ILE A 112 25.40 10.22 -19.61
CA ILE A 112 24.74 10.55 -18.35
C ILE A 112 24.65 9.29 -17.49
N LYS A 113 25.14 9.39 -16.25
CA LYS A 113 25.05 8.29 -15.26
C LYS A 113 23.99 8.61 -14.23
N ILE A 114 23.00 7.74 -14.09
CA ILE A 114 21.93 7.84 -13.08
C ILE A 114 21.79 6.50 -12.36
N PRO A 115 21.98 6.41 -11.04
CA PRO A 115 21.66 5.20 -10.28
C PRO A 115 20.15 5.10 -10.07
N PHE A 116 19.65 3.83 -9.87
CA PHE A 116 18.29 3.65 -9.44
C PHE A 116 18.17 2.61 -8.31
N ILE A 117 17.24 2.87 -7.39
CA ILE A 117 16.87 2.00 -6.27
C ILE A 117 15.50 1.41 -6.60
N THR A 118 15.32 0.12 -6.32
CA THR A 118 14.02 -0.56 -6.43
C THR A 118 13.52 -0.96 -5.07
N THR A 119 12.30 -0.53 -4.70
CA THR A 119 11.59 -0.99 -3.50
C THR A 119 10.49 -1.97 -3.90
N LEU A 120 10.56 -3.19 -3.35
CA LEU A 120 9.59 -4.25 -3.52
C LEU A 120 8.45 -4.07 -2.51
N HIS A 121 7.19 -4.23 -2.98
CA HIS A 121 6.00 -4.01 -2.14
C HIS A 121 5.10 -5.24 -1.98
N GLY A 122 5.39 -6.31 -2.70
CA GLY A 122 4.70 -7.59 -2.60
C GLY A 122 3.77 -7.90 -3.77
N THR A 123 2.96 -7.01 -4.27
CA THR A 123 2.09 -7.28 -5.43
C THR A 123 2.90 -7.69 -6.66
N ASP A 124 4.02 -7.03 -6.90
CA ASP A 124 4.99 -7.32 -7.96
C ASP A 124 5.66 -8.70 -7.82
N ILE A 125 5.78 -9.19 -6.60
CA ILE A 125 6.44 -10.46 -6.28
C ILE A 125 5.42 -11.59 -6.14
N THR A 126 4.42 -11.40 -5.28
CA THR A 126 3.58 -12.49 -4.76
C THR A 126 2.25 -12.65 -5.50
N LEU A 127 1.86 -11.69 -6.33
CA LEU A 127 0.63 -11.75 -7.12
C LEU A 127 0.96 -11.74 -8.62
N VAL A 128 1.43 -10.61 -9.14
CA VAL A 128 1.75 -10.47 -10.57
C VAL A 128 2.96 -11.33 -10.92
N GLY A 129 3.98 -11.33 -10.07
CA GLY A 129 5.20 -12.10 -10.28
C GLY A 129 5.02 -13.63 -10.28
N LYS A 130 3.87 -14.13 -9.82
CA LYS A 130 3.56 -15.58 -9.92
C LYS A 130 3.18 -16.05 -11.33
N ASP A 131 2.87 -15.14 -12.23
CA ASP A 131 2.69 -15.48 -13.63
C ASP A 131 4.08 -15.67 -14.27
N PRO A 132 4.39 -16.89 -14.77
CA PRO A 132 5.71 -17.21 -15.33
C PRO A 132 6.15 -16.29 -16.47
N SER A 133 5.19 -15.64 -17.15
CA SER A 133 5.49 -14.71 -18.24
C SER A 133 6.27 -13.47 -17.79
N PHE A 134 6.22 -13.11 -16.51
CA PHE A 134 6.94 -11.95 -15.96
C PHE A 134 8.27 -12.32 -15.29
N GLU A 135 8.50 -13.60 -14.99
CA GLU A 135 9.67 -14.06 -14.22
C GLU A 135 11.01 -13.59 -14.81
N PRO A 136 11.30 -13.73 -16.12
CA PRO A 136 12.58 -13.28 -16.68
C PRO A 136 12.83 -11.78 -16.51
N VAL A 137 11.77 -10.96 -16.65
CA VAL A 137 11.88 -9.50 -16.54
C VAL A 137 12.05 -9.09 -15.08
N ILE A 138 11.37 -9.76 -14.14
CA ILE A 138 11.50 -9.51 -12.70
C ILE A 138 12.91 -9.85 -12.23
N ASN A 139 13.41 -11.06 -12.57
CA ASN A 139 14.78 -11.48 -12.26
C ASN A 139 15.80 -10.47 -12.81
N PHE A 140 15.64 -10.05 -14.05
CA PHE A 140 16.54 -9.11 -14.68
C PHE A 140 16.50 -7.75 -13.99
N SER A 141 15.31 -7.19 -13.78
CA SER A 141 15.12 -5.84 -13.24
C SER A 141 15.66 -5.70 -11.82
N ILE A 142 15.39 -6.69 -10.96
CA ILE A 142 15.89 -6.70 -9.59
C ILE A 142 17.41 -6.83 -9.57
N ASN A 143 17.98 -7.77 -10.34
CA ASN A 143 19.42 -8.01 -10.36
C ASN A 143 20.24 -6.85 -10.95
N HIS A 144 19.63 -6.00 -11.79
CA HIS A 144 20.30 -4.84 -12.39
C HIS A 144 20.02 -3.52 -11.66
N SER A 145 19.21 -3.51 -10.62
CA SER A 145 19.03 -2.35 -9.74
C SER A 145 20.34 -2.03 -9.01
N ASN A 146 20.66 -0.75 -8.82
CA ASN A 146 21.85 -0.38 -8.04
C ASN A 146 21.70 -0.78 -6.57
N MET A 147 20.49 -0.64 -6.02
CA MET A 147 20.10 -1.13 -4.69
C MET A 147 18.69 -1.68 -4.76
N VAL A 148 18.42 -2.69 -3.96
CA VAL A 148 17.08 -3.28 -3.81
C VAL A 148 16.68 -3.23 -2.35
N THR A 149 15.43 -2.83 -2.09
CA THR A 149 14.85 -2.86 -0.75
C THR A 149 13.52 -3.63 -0.75
N ALA A 150 13.19 -4.23 0.38
CA ALA A 150 11.89 -4.85 0.63
C ALA A 150 11.30 -4.26 1.91
N VAL A 151 9.97 -4.27 2.01
CA VAL A 151 9.24 -3.66 3.12
C VAL A 151 9.18 -4.54 4.37
N SER A 152 9.63 -5.80 4.29
CA SER A 152 9.66 -6.77 5.39
C SER A 152 10.67 -7.89 5.12
N GLU A 153 11.12 -8.57 6.16
CA GLU A 153 11.94 -9.79 6.02
C GLU A 153 11.14 -10.92 5.34
N SER A 154 9.84 -11.01 5.64
CA SER A 154 8.94 -11.96 4.98
C SER A 154 8.93 -11.76 3.46
N LEU A 155 8.78 -10.51 2.98
CA LEU A 155 8.79 -10.24 1.54
C LEU A 155 10.17 -10.52 0.91
N LYS A 156 11.26 -10.16 1.59
CA LYS A 156 12.61 -10.46 1.14
C LYS A 156 12.81 -11.96 0.97
N LYS A 157 12.43 -12.76 1.98
CA LYS A 157 12.51 -14.23 1.95
C LYS A 157 11.70 -14.79 0.77
N GLU A 158 10.44 -14.38 0.65
CA GLU A 158 9.56 -14.82 -0.43
C GLU A 158 10.11 -14.45 -1.83
N THR A 159 10.77 -13.28 -1.95
CA THR A 159 11.41 -12.86 -3.21
C THR A 159 12.53 -13.83 -3.60
N HIS A 160 13.39 -14.24 -2.66
CA HIS A 160 14.46 -15.21 -2.93
C HIS A 160 13.94 -16.64 -3.16
N GLU A 161 12.78 -17.00 -2.60
CA GLU A 161 12.16 -18.32 -2.83
C GLU A 161 11.52 -18.42 -4.22
N LEU A 162 10.99 -17.32 -4.73
CA LEU A 162 10.25 -17.31 -6.00
C LEU A 162 11.13 -16.96 -7.22
N PHE A 163 12.28 -16.28 -7.02
CA PHE A 163 13.08 -15.72 -8.10
C PHE A 163 14.57 -15.95 -7.90
N ASP A 164 15.32 -16.08 -9.01
CA ASP A 164 16.79 -16.15 -8.99
C ASP A 164 17.41 -14.76 -8.78
N ILE A 165 17.34 -14.29 -7.54
CA ILE A 165 17.87 -12.98 -7.16
C ILE A 165 19.25 -13.13 -6.53
N LYS A 166 20.27 -12.57 -7.23
CA LYS A 166 21.67 -12.51 -6.78
C LYS A 166 21.99 -11.23 -6.03
N LYS A 167 21.14 -10.22 -6.15
CA LYS A 167 21.30 -8.93 -5.51
C LYS A 167 20.92 -9.02 -4.04
N GLU A 168 21.71 -8.38 -3.17
CA GLU A 168 21.33 -8.19 -1.78
C GLU A 168 20.06 -7.35 -1.69
N ILE A 169 19.07 -7.83 -0.95
CA ILE A 169 17.84 -7.11 -0.64
C ILE A 169 17.94 -6.58 0.80
N LYS A 170 17.94 -5.26 0.96
CA LYS A 170 17.90 -4.60 2.28
C LYS A 170 16.47 -4.45 2.74
N VAL A 171 16.18 -4.84 3.96
CA VAL A 171 14.85 -4.60 4.54
C VAL A 171 14.81 -3.18 5.11
N ILE A 172 13.85 -2.40 4.62
CA ILE A 172 13.51 -1.07 5.13
C ILE A 172 11.99 -1.07 5.34
N PRO A 173 11.54 -1.21 6.59
CA PRO A 173 10.11 -1.24 6.91
C PRO A 173 9.39 0.03 6.45
N ASN A 174 8.13 -0.10 6.09
CA ASN A 174 7.28 1.05 5.87
C ASN A 174 7.12 1.86 7.15
N PHE A 175 6.79 3.12 7.01
CA PHE A 175 6.64 4.05 8.12
C PHE A 175 5.38 4.89 7.99
N ILE A 176 5.01 5.53 9.07
CA ILE A 176 3.95 6.54 9.12
C ILE A 176 4.45 7.82 9.79
N CYS A 177 3.79 8.92 9.52
CA CYS A 177 4.04 10.19 10.20
C CYS A 177 3.21 10.29 11.49
N LEU A 178 3.82 10.09 12.65
CA LEU A 178 3.13 10.15 13.95
C LEU A 178 2.48 11.51 14.24
N ASN A 179 2.94 12.59 13.60
CA ASN A 179 2.26 13.89 13.71
C ASN A 179 0.92 13.93 12.95
N GLU A 180 0.76 13.09 11.94
CA GLU A 180 -0.48 12.98 11.16
C GLU A 180 -1.40 11.90 11.76
N TYR A 181 -0.83 10.76 12.19
CA TYR A 181 -1.53 9.67 12.87
C TYR A 181 -1.30 9.79 14.37
N LYS A 182 -2.23 10.41 15.05
CA LYS A 182 -2.27 10.53 16.52
C LYS A 182 -3.71 10.49 16.97
N LEU A 183 -3.92 10.06 18.20
CA LEU A 183 -5.23 10.06 18.83
C LEU A 183 -5.82 11.48 18.77
N ASP A 184 -7.04 11.58 18.25
CA ASP A 184 -7.81 12.79 18.14
C ASP A 184 -9.29 12.45 18.39
N ASN A 185 -9.77 12.74 19.59
CA ASN A 185 -11.13 12.42 20.00
C ASN A 185 -12.13 13.32 19.26
N ASN A 186 -12.69 12.83 18.18
CA ASN A 186 -13.74 13.51 17.43
C ASN A 186 -15.12 12.93 17.81
N GLU A 187 -15.64 13.35 18.97
CA GLU A 187 -16.95 12.93 19.48
C GLU A 187 -18.09 13.20 18.48
N PHE A 188 -18.03 14.29 17.74
CA PHE A 188 -19.04 14.60 16.73
C PHE A 188 -19.05 13.57 15.61
N TYR A 189 -17.86 13.18 15.14
CA TYR A 189 -17.74 12.19 14.07
C TYR A 189 -18.12 10.79 14.57
N LYS A 190 -17.77 10.44 15.83
CA LYS A 190 -18.17 9.19 16.47
C LYS A 190 -19.69 9.06 16.56
N LYS A 191 -20.40 10.10 17.02
CA LYS A 191 -21.86 10.11 17.16
C LYS A 191 -22.62 9.92 15.85
N ARG A 192 -21.99 10.18 14.71
CA ARG A 192 -22.60 9.94 13.40
C ARG A 192 -22.79 8.45 13.12
N PHE A 193 -21.90 7.59 13.61
CA PHE A 193 -21.93 6.14 13.38
C PHE A 193 -22.43 5.37 14.61
N ALA A 194 -22.13 5.85 15.80
CA ALA A 194 -22.44 5.26 17.08
C ALA A 194 -23.15 6.26 18.01
N PRO A 195 -24.42 6.65 17.71
CA PRO A 195 -25.14 7.70 18.44
C PRO A 195 -25.43 7.33 19.90
N ASN A 196 -25.53 6.04 20.22
CA ASN A 196 -25.81 5.50 21.55
C ASN A 196 -24.55 4.97 22.25
N ASN A 197 -23.36 5.43 21.83
CA ASN A 197 -22.05 4.97 22.32
C ASN A 197 -21.75 3.49 22.03
N GLU A 198 -22.30 2.94 20.95
CA GLU A 198 -21.95 1.61 20.47
C GLU A 198 -20.44 1.52 20.21
N LYS A 199 -19.86 0.34 20.34
CA LYS A 199 -18.46 0.09 19.95
C LYS A 199 -18.31 0.12 18.43
N ILE A 200 -17.17 0.54 17.96
CA ILE A 200 -16.87 0.62 16.52
C ILE A 200 -15.71 -0.31 16.18
N ILE A 201 -15.99 -1.30 15.34
CA ILE A 201 -14.98 -2.12 14.67
C ILE A 201 -14.70 -1.50 13.30
N CYS A 202 -13.42 -1.38 12.91
CA CYS A 202 -13.09 -0.93 11.57
C CYS A 202 -12.14 -1.89 10.83
N HIS A 203 -12.21 -1.82 9.51
CA HIS A 203 -11.30 -2.47 8.57
C HIS A 203 -10.94 -1.52 7.45
N VAL A 204 -9.66 -1.48 7.07
CA VAL A 204 -9.15 -0.64 5.99
C VAL A 204 -8.31 -1.48 5.03
N SER A 205 -8.74 -1.63 3.79
CA SER A 205 -7.95 -2.30 2.74
C SER A 205 -8.45 -1.98 1.32
N ASN A 206 -7.70 -2.43 0.30
CA ASN A 206 -8.28 -2.65 -1.03
C ASN A 206 -9.08 -3.96 -1.01
N PHE A 207 -10.34 -3.92 -1.41
CA PHE A 207 -11.27 -5.06 -1.29
C PHE A 207 -10.95 -6.15 -2.32
N ARG A 208 -9.84 -6.88 -2.08
CA ARG A 208 -9.42 -8.05 -2.83
C ARG A 208 -9.61 -9.32 -2.01
N LYS A 209 -9.74 -10.46 -2.67
CA LYS A 209 -9.96 -11.77 -2.05
C LYS A 209 -8.95 -12.09 -0.94
N VAL A 210 -7.67 -11.73 -1.13
CA VAL A 210 -6.59 -11.94 -0.13
C VAL A 210 -6.80 -11.17 1.18
N LYS A 211 -7.68 -10.14 1.19
CA LYS A 211 -7.98 -9.34 2.39
C LYS A 211 -9.05 -9.98 3.28
N ARG A 212 -9.74 -11.02 2.79
CA ARG A 212 -10.68 -11.84 3.56
C ARG A 212 -11.72 -11.02 4.35
N ILE A 213 -12.28 -10.00 3.73
CA ILE A 213 -13.24 -9.08 4.41
C ILE A 213 -14.52 -9.82 4.82
N GLU A 214 -14.81 -10.97 4.20
CA GLU A 214 -15.90 -11.85 4.64
C GLU A 214 -15.67 -12.35 6.08
N ASP A 215 -14.42 -12.61 6.47
CA ASP A 215 -14.08 -12.98 7.85
C ASP A 215 -14.34 -11.80 8.82
N VAL A 216 -14.13 -10.54 8.37
CA VAL A 216 -14.51 -9.36 9.17
C VAL A 216 -16.03 -9.34 9.40
N LEU A 217 -16.82 -9.60 8.34
CA LEU A 217 -18.29 -9.65 8.45
C LEU A 217 -18.72 -10.76 9.39
N THR A 218 -18.17 -11.97 9.26
CA THR A 218 -18.47 -13.12 10.12
C THR A 218 -18.13 -12.82 11.58
N THR A 219 -16.94 -12.32 11.86
CA THR A 219 -16.51 -11.94 13.22
C THR A 219 -17.42 -10.85 13.79
N PHE A 220 -17.74 -9.83 13.00
CA PHE A 220 -18.66 -8.77 13.40
C PHE A 220 -20.05 -9.30 13.76
N GLU A 221 -20.62 -10.21 12.96
CA GLU A 221 -21.94 -10.81 13.23
C GLU A 221 -21.94 -11.57 14.56
N GLU A 222 -20.91 -12.34 14.85
CA GLU A 222 -20.81 -13.09 16.11
C GLU A 222 -20.67 -12.15 17.32
N ILE A 223 -19.93 -11.05 17.19
CA ILE A 223 -19.82 -10.02 18.23
C ILE A 223 -21.15 -9.28 18.43
N SER A 224 -21.86 -8.96 17.34
CA SER A 224 -23.14 -8.24 17.37
C SER A 224 -24.25 -8.99 18.10
N LYS A 225 -24.14 -10.32 18.24
CA LYS A 225 -25.06 -11.12 19.06
C LYS A 225 -24.90 -10.91 20.57
N LYS A 226 -23.77 -10.31 21.00
CA LYS A 226 -23.38 -10.18 22.41
C LYS A 226 -23.36 -8.73 22.89
N ILE A 227 -22.99 -7.79 22.02
CA ILE A 227 -22.87 -6.36 22.34
C ILE A 227 -23.33 -5.48 21.19
N ASP A 228 -23.71 -4.25 21.51
CA ASP A 228 -24.04 -3.25 20.50
C ASP A 228 -22.75 -2.73 19.83
N VAL A 229 -22.59 -3.03 18.55
CA VAL A 229 -21.38 -2.72 17.79
C VAL A 229 -21.73 -2.26 16.37
N LYS A 230 -20.91 -1.38 15.83
CA LYS A 230 -20.96 -0.92 14.45
C LYS A 230 -19.71 -1.37 13.71
N LEU A 231 -19.84 -1.65 12.41
CA LEU A 231 -18.74 -2.00 11.53
C LEU A 231 -18.55 -0.93 10.47
N ILE A 232 -17.33 -0.39 10.37
CA ILE A 232 -16.93 0.56 9.33
C ILE A 232 -15.90 -0.11 8.42
N LEU A 233 -16.25 -0.23 7.13
CA LEU A 233 -15.41 -0.80 6.08
C LEU A 233 -14.92 0.33 5.17
N VAL A 234 -13.61 0.59 5.19
CA VAL A 234 -12.96 1.63 4.37
C VAL A 234 -12.16 0.99 3.26
N GLY A 235 -12.43 1.40 2.05
CA GLY A 235 -11.75 0.93 0.86
C GLY A 235 -12.69 0.57 -0.28
N ASP A 236 -12.09 0.11 -1.37
CA ASP A 236 -12.79 -0.32 -2.56
C ASP A 236 -12.03 -1.43 -3.28
N GLY A 237 -12.70 -2.16 -4.17
CA GLY A 237 -12.08 -3.22 -4.96
C GLY A 237 -13.08 -4.24 -5.48
N PRO A 238 -12.58 -5.27 -6.19
CA PRO A 238 -13.43 -6.22 -6.92
C PRO A 238 -14.38 -7.02 -6.02
N GLU A 239 -14.06 -7.21 -4.74
CA GLU A 239 -14.93 -7.94 -3.80
C GLU A 239 -16.08 -7.07 -3.24
N ARG A 240 -16.04 -5.75 -3.37
CA ARG A 240 -17.04 -4.86 -2.78
C ARG A 240 -18.49 -5.21 -3.14
N PRO A 241 -18.87 -5.41 -4.41
CA PRO A 241 -20.27 -5.73 -4.73
C PRO A 241 -20.76 -7.03 -4.07
N ARG A 242 -19.87 -8.03 -3.95
CA ARG A 242 -20.16 -9.30 -3.27
C ARG A 242 -20.35 -9.10 -1.78
N LEU A 243 -19.47 -8.34 -1.14
CA LEU A 243 -19.53 -8.05 0.29
C LEU A 243 -20.78 -7.25 0.67
N GLU A 244 -21.13 -6.22 -0.12
CA GLU A 244 -22.38 -5.47 0.07
C GLU A 244 -23.63 -6.36 -0.08
N LYS A 245 -23.59 -7.33 -1.03
CA LYS A 245 -24.69 -8.29 -1.17
C LYS A 245 -24.81 -9.23 0.03
N ILE A 246 -23.68 -9.64 0.63
CA ILE A 246 -23.67 -10.47 1.85
C ILE A 246 -24.22 -9.66 3.02
N SER A 247 -23.67 -8.45 3.25
CA SER A 247 -24.07 -7.61 4.40
C SER A 247 -25.56 -7.24 4.40
N ARG A 248 -26.18 -7.05 3.23
CA ARG A 248 -27.62 -6.79 3.09
C ARG A 248 -28.50 -7.94 3.55
N LYS A 249 -27.95 -9.15 3.67
CA LYS A 249 -28.67 -10.35 4.17
C LYS A 249 -28.49 -10.57 5.68
N SER A 250 -27.58 -9.82 6.29
CA SER A 250 -27.32 -9.89 7.72
C SER A 250 -28.47 -9.28 8.51
N ASP A 251 -28.77 -9.84 9.68
CA ASP A 251 -29.69 -9.25 10.64
C ASP A 251 -29.17 -7.92 11.22
N PHE A 252 -27.85 -7.69 11.12
CA PHE A 252 -27.16 -6.49 11.59
C PHE A 252 -26.81 -5.50 10.47
N LYS A 253 -27.45 -5.60 9.29
CA LYS A 253 -27.13 -4.79 8.09
C LYS A 253 -27.12 -3.28 8.34
N GLU A 254 -27.98 -2.77 9.22
CA GLU A 254 -28.06 -1.34 9.56
C GLU A 254 -26.85 -0.84 10.38
N ASN A 255 -26.03 -1.77 10.86
CA ASN A 255 -24.82 -1.49 11.64
C ASN A 255 -23.55 -1.59 10.80
N ILE A 256 -23.64 -1.85 9.50
CA ILE A 256 -22.50 -2.04 8.60
C ILE A 256 -22.40 -0.87 7.61
N PHE A 257 -21.27 -0.15 7.61
CA PHE A 257 -21.05 1.03 6.80
C PHE A 257 -19.89 0.82 5.81
N PHE A 258 -20.16 0.95 4.51
CA PHE A 258 -19.15 0.94 3.46
C PHE A 258 -18.84 2.38 3.04
N LEU A 259 -17.68 2.91 3.40
CA LEU A 259 -17.33 4.31 3.15
C LEU A 259 -16.60 4.54 1.81
N GLY A 260 -16.20 3.47 1.12
CA GLY A 260 -15.37 3.60 -0.08
C GLY A 260 -13.94 4.00 0.24
N SER A 261 -13.18 4.38 -0.79
CA SER A 261 -11.80 4.83 -0.64
C SER A 261 -11.74 6.23 -0.06
N LEU A 262 -10.99 6.41 1.02
CA LEU A 262 -10.78 7.71 1.67
C LEU A 262 -9.33 8.19 1.43
N LYS A 263 -9.15 9.48 1.24
CA LYS A 263 -7.82 10.11 1.16
C LYS A 263 -7.06 10.00 2.49
N SER A 264 -7.78 10.09 3.61
CA SER A 264 -7.26 9.89 4.97
C SER A 264 -8.14 8.86 5.68
N THR A 265 -7.50 7.94 6.38
CA THR A 265 -8.16 6.93 7.23
C THR A 265 -8.20 7.35 8.69
N LYS A 266 -7.50 8.43 9.02
CA LYS A 266 -7.27 8.92 10.39
C LYS A 266 -8.59 9.15 11.14
N GLU A 267 -9.55 9.80 10.50
CA GLU A 267 -10.82 10.17 11.13
C GLU A 267 -11.62 8.93 11.54
N VAL A 268 -11.60 7.89 10.70
CA VAL A 268 -12.26 6.61 11.01
C VAL A 268 -11.50 5.86 12.09
N LEU A 269 -10.17 5.79 12.00
CA LEU A 269 -9.35 5.11 13.00
C LEU A 269 -9.53 5.76 14.38
N ASN A 270 -9.54 7.08 14.48
CA ASN A 270 -9.67 7.79 15.76
C ASN A 270 -11.02 7.59 16.47
N ILE A 271 -12.06 7.16 15.77
CA ILE A 271 -13.36 6.85 16.39
C ILE A 271 -13.56 5.34 16.63
N SER A 272 -12.62 4.51 16.20
CA SER A 272 -12.73 3.05 16.27
C SER A 272 -12.22 2.52 17.61
N ASP A 273 -12.89 1.50 18.11
CA ASP A 273 -12.52 0.78 19.35
C ASP A 273 -11.70 -0.48 19.04
N LEU A 274 -11.77 -1.01 17.81
CA LEU A 274 -11.04 -2.19 17.36
C LEU A 274 -10.77 -2.13 15.85
N PHE A 275 -9.59 -2.58 15.44
CA PHE A 275 -9.22 -2.77 14.05
C PHE A 275 -9.00 -4.25 13.73
N ILE A 276 -9.60 -4.77 12.65
CA ILE A 276 -9.47 -6.17 12.22
C ILE A 276 -8.80 -6.25 10.86
N LEU A 277 -7.73 -7.06 10.74
CA LEU A 277 -6.97 -7.29 9.51
C LEU A 277 -6.78 -8.81 9.24
N PRO A 278 -7.78 -9.52 8.69
CA PRO A 278 -7.74 -10.99 8.52
C PRO A 278 -7.03 -11.43 7.23
N SER A 279 -6.14 -10.62 6.67
CA SER A 279 -5.51 -10.87 5.38
C SER A 279 -4.81 -12.23 5.33
N SER A 280 -5.09 -13.03 4.29
CA SER A 280 -4.38 -14.28 4.05
C SER A 280 -2.96 -14.06 3.50
N LYS A 281 -2.69 -12.86 3.00
CA LYS A 281 -1.38 -12.44 2.52
C LYS A 281 -1.23 -10.93 2.68
N GLU A 282 -0.16 -10.53 3.34
CA GLU A 282 0.17 -9.13 3.58
C GLU A 282 1.69 -8.95 3.55
N SER A 283 2.17 -7.94 2.81
CA SER A 283 3.62 -7.71 2.72
C SER A 283 4.17 -6.94 3.91
N PHE A 284 3.31 -6.17 4.63
CA PHE A 284 3.74 -5.38 5.78
C PHE A 284 2.62 -5.19 6.82
N GLY A 285 1.43 -4.71 6.38
CA GLY A 285 0.34 -4.37 7.31
C GLY A 285 0.28 -2.87 7.65
N LEU A 286 0.46 -2.00 6.66
CA LEU A 286 0.46 -0.54 6.86
C LEU A 286 -0.80 -0.05 7.58
N SER A 287 -1.98 -0.60 7.27
CA SER A 287 -3.24 -0.20 7.91
C SER A 287 -3.31 -0.61 9.39
N ALA A 288 -2.67 -1.71 9.79
CA ALA A 288 -2.52 -2.08 11.20
C ALA A 288 -1.58 -1.09 11.92
N LEU A 289 -0.48 -0.69 11.28
CA LEU A 289 0.42 0.33 11.82
C LEU A 289 -0.29 1.68 12.00
N GLU A 290 -1.10 2.09 11.01
CA GLU A 290 -1.92 3.30 11.10
C GLU A 290 -2.92 3.23 12.26
N ALA A 291 -3.58 2.08 12.45
CA ALA A 291 -4.52 1.86 13.55
C ALA A 291 -3.84 1.94 14.93
N MET A 292 -2.71 1.26 15.11
CA MET A 292 -1.92 1.32 16.35
C MET A 292 -1.44 2.73 16.68
N ALA A 293 -1.05 3.52 15.66
CA ALA A 293 -0.65 4.91 15.87
C ALA A 293 -1.81 5.81 16.32
N CYS A 294 -3.05 5.45 15.96
CA CYS A 294 -4.27 6.09 16.50
C CYS A 294 -4.72 5.46 17.84
N SER A 295 -3.89 4.64 18.48
CA SER A 295 -4.21 3.93 19.72
C SER A 295 -5.40 2.96 19.61
N VAL A 296 -5.63 2.42 18.41
CA VAL A 296 -6.68 1.41 18.18
C VAL A 296 -6.08 0.02 18.32
N PRO A 297 -6.59 -0.84 19.21
CA PRO A 297 -6.18 -2.25 19.31
C PRO A 297 -6.37 -2.98 17.98
N VAL A 298 -5.46 -3.91 17.69
CA VAL A 298 -5.45 -4.64 16.41
C VAL A 298 -5.61 -6.14 16.64
N ILE A 299 -6.55 -6.75 15.90
CA ILE A 299 -6.62 -8.19 15.71
C ILE A 299 -6.27 -8.45 14.24
N ALA A 300 -5.27 -9.29 13.98
CA ALA A 300 -4.80 -9.56 12.63
C ALA A 300 -4.45 -11.04 12.41
N SER A 301 -4.35 -11.43 11.14
CA SER A 301 -3.84 -12.76 10.81
C SER A 301 -2.33 -12.85 10.98
N ASN A 302 -1.85 -13.99 11.46
CA ASN A 302 -0.42 -14.33 11.51
C ASN A 302 0.08 -14.70 10.10
N SER A 303 0.28 -13.70 9.23
CA SER A 303 0.58 -13.92 7.82
C SER A 303 1.52 -12.86 7.25
N GLY A 304 2.50 -13.31 6.47
CA GLY A 304 3.44 -12.46 5.75
C GLY A 304 4.20 -11.51 6.67
N GLY A 305 4.21 -10.21 6.36
CA GLY A 305 4.88 -9.18 7.15
C GLY A 305 4.07 -8.65 8.35
N ILE A 306 2.85 -9.14 8.60
CA ILE A 306 2.03 -8.67 9.73
C ILE A 306 2.73 -8.90 11.08
N PRO A 307 3.34 -10.09 11.37
CA PRO A 307 4.05 -10.33 12.63
C PRO A 307 5.28 -9.45 12.86
N GLU A 308 5.79 -8.79 11.82
CA GLU A 308 6.89 -7.83 11.96
C GLU A 308 6.39 -6.45 12.42
N VAL A 309 5.07 -6.21 12.39
CA VAL A 309 4.41 -4.95 12.77
C VAL A 309 3.57 -5.12 14.02
N VAL A 310 2.80 -6.21 14.10
CA VAL A 310 1.93 -6.53 15.24
C VAL A 310 2.57 -7.66 16.04
N ILE A 311 3.03 -7.35 17.24
CA ILE A 311 3.63 -8.33 18.15
C ILE A 311 2.51 -8.92 19.01
N HIS A 312 2.34 -10.25 18.88
CA HIS A 312 1.25 -10.98 19.55
C HIS A 312 1.31 -10.77 21.07
N GLU A 313 0.15 -10.49 21.69
CA GLU A 313 -0.04 -10.20 23.12
C GLU A 313 0.67 -8.95 23.64
N GLU A 314 1.40 -8.21 22.77
CA GLU A 314 2.11 -7.00 23.19
C GLU A 314 1.50 -5.75 22.53
N SER A 315 1.41 -5.72 21.18
CA SER A 315 0.85 -4.58 20.45
C SER A 315 -0.46 -4.92 19.71
N GLY A 316 -0.90 -6.17 19.76
CA GLY A 316 -2.13 -6.66 19.17
C GLY A 316 -2.26 -8.17 19.32
N LEU A 317 -3.31 -8.74 18.75
CA LEU A 317 -3.55 -10.17 18.79
C LEU A 317 -3.45 -10.77 17.38
N LEU A 318 -2.64 -11.83 17.24
CA LEU A 318 -2.47 -12.56 15.99
C LEU A 318 -3.22 -13.88 16.04
N ASN A 319 -3.92 -14.20 14.95
CA ASN A 319 -4.70 -15.41 14.76
C ASN A 319 -4.27 -16.15 13.49
N GLU A 320 -4.52 -17.44 13.42
CA GLU A 320 -4.37 -18.17 12.17
C GLU A 320 -5.32 -17.63 11.10
N VAL A 321 -4.88 -17.69 9.84
CA VAL A 321 -5.66 -17.20 8.71
C VAL A 321 -6.99 -17.95 8.61
N GLY A 322 -8.10 -17.22 8.70
CA GLY A 322 -9.45 -17.77 8.61
C GLY A 322 -10.05 -18.26 9.93
N ASP A 323 -9.34 -18.14 11.02
CA ASP A 323 -9.88 -18.47 12.34
C ASP A 323 -10.75 -17.33 12.90
N THR A 324 -11.96 -17.21 12.36
CA THR A 324 -12.95 -16.21 12.79
C THR A 324 -13.45 -16.46 14.20
N ASN A 325 -13.43 -17.72 14.69
CA ASN A 325 -13.81 -18.05 16.05
C ASN A 325 -12.86 -17.42 17.06
N GLN A 326 -11.55 -17.62 16.85
CA GLN A 326 -10.56 -17.02 17.74
C GLN A 326 -10.56 -15.48 17.64
N MET A 327 -10.76 -14.92 16.43
CA MET A 327 -10.92 -13.46 16.28
C MET A 327 -12.13 -12.90 17.05
N THR A 328 -13.19 -13.69 17.21
CA THR A 328 -14.39 -13.30 17.98
C THR A 328 -14.17 -13.40 19.50
N ILE A 329 -13.30 -14.31 19.94
CA ILE A 329 -12.97 -14.51 21.36
C ILE A 329 -11.99 -13.43 21.85
N ASN A 330 -11.02 -13.10 21.03
CA ASN A 330 -9.99 -12.07 21.28
C ASN A 330 -10.59 -10.66 21.36
#